data_00e3552121ea62c776c1d3c09803f1dd
#
_entry.id   00e3552121ea62c776c1d3c09803f1dd
#
_cell.length_a   1.000
_cell.length_b   1.000
_cell.length_c   1.000
_cell.angle_alpha   90.00
_cell.angle_beta   90.00
_cell.angle_gamma   90.00
#
_symmetry.space_group_name_H-M   'P 1'
#
loop_
_entity.id
_entity.type
_entity.pdbx_description
1 polymer ?
#
loop_
_entity_poly.entity_id
_entity_poly.type
_entity_poly.pdbx_seq_one_letter_code
_entity_poly.pdbx_strand_id
1 'polypeptide(L)'
;MPHWSDLTLEEVGSLAVDTPDGLVLIDPLDPPPEVRAPAHVLLTVFWHSRTAGELGAEHVWAPARGVRKLKNRGVVVTDPFEKDPELPGGIKAIPTAREGEVVYWLPQQKAIAVGDVLLGAGAKPHATSEPLRLAPDNWLEGATKKQLIKSLLPILDLPLERILVSHGDPVLQGGKEVLKNLIAPEKA
;
A
#
# COMPACT_ATOMS: atom_id res chain seq x y z
N MET A 1 11.71 7.98 -6.37
CA MET A 1 10.63 7.94 -5.38
C MET A 1 11.25 7.64 -4.03
N PRO A 2 11.19 8.55 -3.07
CA PRO A 2 11.72 8.26 -1.74
C PRO A 2 10.89 7.15 -1.07
N HIS A 3 11.60 6.23 -0.45
CA HIS A 3 11.06 5.19 0.41
C HIS A 3 11.83 5.24 1.72
N TRP A 4 11.12 5.30 2.85
CA TRP A 4 11.75 5.27 4.17
C TRP A 4 11.11 4.18 5.05
N SER A 5 11.88 3.69 6.00
CA SER A 5 11.45 2.66 6.94
C SER A 5 11.91 2.98 8.36
N ASP A 6 11.15 2.55 9.33
CA ASP A 6 11.58 2.51 10.72
C ASP A 6 12.32 1.19 10.98
N LEU A 7 13.61 1.28 11.08
CA LEU A 7 14.49 0.13 11.30
C LEU A 7 14.48 -0.36 12.75
N THR A 8 13.88 0.40 13.69
CA THR A 8 13.96 0.08 15.12
C THR A 8 12.84 -0.85 15.59
N LEU A 9 11.69 -0.87 14.92
CA LEU A 9 10.51 -1.60 15.37
C LEU A 9 10.19 -2.83 14.54
N GLU A 10 10.31 -2.76 13.25
CA GLU A 10 10.16 -3.81 12.23
C GLU A 10 10.41 -3.10 10.91
N GLU A 11 10.84 -3.77 9.89
CA GLU A 11 11.08 -3.18 8.57
C GLU A 11 9.73 -2.74 7.96
N VAL A 12 9.29 -1.54 8.34
CA VAL A 12 8.01 -0.97 7.91
C VAL A 12 8.25 0.19 6.97
N GLY A 13 7.76 0.06 5.73
CA GLY A 13 7.91 1.07 4.69
C GLY A 13 6.78 2.08 4.67
N SER A 14 7.12 3.30 4.26
CA SER A 14 6.21 4.38 3.88
C SER A 14 6.73 5.03 2.61
N LEU A 15 5.86 5.71 1.86
CA LEU A 15 6.26 6.28 0.57
C LEU A 15 5.96 7.77 0.52
N ALA A 16 6.86 8.52 -0.14
CA ALA A 16 6.61 9.88 -0.56
C ALA A 16 6.69 9.98 -2.08
N VAL A 17 5.73 10.60 -2.70
CA VAL A 17 5.60 10.72 -4.15
C VAL A 17 5.32 12.16 -4.50
N ASP A 18 6.21 12.78 -5.29
CA ASP A 18 5.94 14.07 -5.89
C ASP A 18 4.98 13.90 -7.06
N THR A 19 3.92 14.68 -7.08
CA THR A 19 2.93 14.69 -8.14
C THR A 19 2.64 16.13 -8.62
N PRO A 20 2.03 16.33 -9.79
CA PRO A 20 1.58 17.67 -10.20
C PRO A 20 0.61 18.32 -9.22
N ASP A 21 -0.12 17.52 -8.45
CA ASP A 21 -1.12 17.97 -7.46
C ASP A 21 -0.50 18.18 -6.07
N GLY A 22 0.82 18.05 -5.94
CA GLY A 22 1.56 18.22 -4.70
C GLY A 22 2.16 16.92 -4.17
N LEU A 23 2.77 17.02 -2.99
CA LEU A 23 3.40 15.88 -2.30
C LEU A 23 2.32 14.94 -1.75
N VAL A 24 2.44 13.67 -2.11
CA VAL A 24 1.60 12.56 -1.62
C VAL A 24 2.41 11.68 -0.70
N LEU A 25 1.91 11.41 0.52
CA LEU A 25 2.45 10.39 1.39
C LEU A 25 1.51 9.17 1.42
N ILE A 26 2.07 7.97 1.33
CA ILE A 26 1.30 6.72 1.45
C ILE A 26 1.73 5.99 2.71
N ASP A 27 0.76 5.69 3.58
CA ASP A 27 0.95 5.01 4.87
C ASP A 27 2.08 5.67 5.70
N PRO A 28 2.04 6.98 5.99
CA PRO A 28 3.15 7.70 6.58
C PRO A 28 3.47 7.23 8.00
N LEU A 29 4.75 6.92 8.24
CA LEU A 29 5.31 6.59 9.55
C LEU A 29 6.49 7.52 9.82
N ASP A 30 6.30 8.46 10.73
CA ASP A 30 7.28 9.48 11.15
C ASP A 30 8.15 10.02 9.99
N PRO A 31 7.52 10.70 9.01
CA PRO A 31 8.23 11.15 7.83
C PRO A 31 9.31 12.16 8.19
N PRO A 32 10.45 12.16 7.48
CA PRO A 32 11.51 13.12 7.71
C PRO A 32 11.04 14.57 7.45
N PRO A 33 11.67 15.58 8.05
CA PRO A 33 11.21 16.97 8.03
C PRO A 33 10.90 17.52 6.63
N GLU A 34 11.68 17.14 5.64
CA GLU A 34 11.55 17.57 4.23
C GLU A 34 10.28 17.09 3.53
N VAL A 35 9.60 16.07 4.08
CA VAL A 35 8.35 15.53 3.55
C VAL A 35 7.18 15.62 4.54
N ARG A 36 7.30 16.44 5.59
CA ARG A 36 6.26 16.57 6.63
C ARG A 36 5.08 17.46 6.29
N ALA A 37 5.10 18.14 5.16
CA ALA A 37 4.00 19.01 4.72
C ALA A 37 3.36 18.47 3.44
N PRO A 38 2.71 17.28 3.47
CA PRO A 38 2.07 16.74 2.29
C PRO A 38 0.78 17.49 1.96
N ALA A 39 0.47 17.64 0.66
CA ALA A 39 -0.87 18.03 0.23
C ALA A 39 -1.86 16.88 0.47
N HIS A 40 -1.40 15.64 0.24
CA HIS A 40 -2.24 14.45 0.30
C HIS A 40 -1.61 13.34 1.13
N VAL A 41 -2.46 12.66 1.92
CA VAL A 41 -2.14 11.38 2.56
C VAL A 41 -3.07 10.32 2.00
N LEU A 42 -2.53 9.19 1.55
CA LEU A 42 -3.27 8.03 1.08
C LEU A 42 -3.03 6.87 2.04
N LEU A 43 -4.09 6.25 2.53
CA LEU A 43 -4.01 5.10 3.41
C LEU A 43 -4.43 3.83 2.66
N THR A 44 -3.55 2.82 2.62
CA THR A 44 -3.87 1.52 2.01
C THR A 44 -4.91 0.77 2.83
N VAL A 45 -4.81 0.90 4.16
CA VAL A 45 -5.67 0.22 5.13
C VAL A 45 -5.70 1.02 6.46
N PHE A 46 -6.75 0.89 7.23
CA PHE A 46 -6.99 1.74 8.41
C PHE A 46 -5.93 1.63 9.52
N TRP A 47 -5.26 0.50 9.70
CA TRP A 47 -4.21 0.38 10.74
C TRP A 47 -2.88 0.94 10.30
N HIS A 48 -2.68 1.25 9.03
CA HIS A 48 -1.55 2.03 8.53
C HIS A 48 -1.74 3.55 8.69
N SER A 49 -2.69 3.96 9.54
CA SER A 49 -2.89 5.37 9.89
C SER A 49 -1.66 6.03 10.51
N ARG A 50 -0.90 5.27 11.30
CA ARG A 50 0.39 5.69 11.86
C ARG A 50 0.40 7.16 12.27
N THR A 51 1.23 8.01 11.65
CA THR A 51 1.30 9.46 11.94
C THR A 51 0.39 10.33 11.06
N ALA A 52 -0.47 9.73 10.22
CA ALA A 52 -1.31 10.47 9.27
C ALA A 52 -2.15 11.60 9.89
N GLY A 53 -2.63 11.42 11.13
CA GLY A 53 -3.42 12.44 11.84
C GLY A 53 -2.63 13.65 12.33
N GLU A 54 -1.31 13.59 12.31
CA GLU A 54 -0.41 14.62 12.87
C GLU A 54 0.20 15.51 11.78
N LEU A 55 0.05 15.13 10.50
CA LEU A 55 0.75 15.78 9.39
C LEU A 55 0.07 17.05 8.88
N GLY A 56 -1.19 17.29 9.25
CA GLY A 56 -1.92 18.47 8.79
C GLY A 56 -2.16 18.51 7.28
N ALA A 57 -2.21 17.34 6.64
CA ALA A 57 -2.52 17.25 5.22
C ALA A 57 -3.90 17.83 4.90
N GLU A 58 -4.03 18.53 3.78
CA GLU A 58 -5.29 19.08 3.31
C GLU A 58 -6.27 17.95 2.95
N HIS A 59 -5.75 16.89 2.33
CA HIS A 59 -6.50 15.73 1.89
C HIS A 59 -6.00 14.44 2.52
N VAL A 60 -6.89 13.72 3.20
CA VAL A 60 -6.64 12.38 3.75
C VAL A 60 -7.61 11.40 3.10
N TRP A 61 -7.08 10.57 2.20
CA TRP A 61 -7.81 9.60 1.41
C TRP A 61 -7.76 8.22 2.06
N ALA A 62 -8.91 7.59 2.19
CA ALA A 62 -8.97 6.23 2.72
C ALA A 62 -10.19 5.47 2.20
N PRO A 63 -10.13 4.11 2.11
CA PRO A 63 -11.32 3.31 1.85
C PRO A 63 -12.41 3.60 2.88
N ALA A 64 -13.64 3.86 2.43
CA ALA A 64 -14.77 4.30 3.27
C ALA A 64 -15.05 3.34 4.45
N ARG A 65 -14.83 2.05 4.25
CA ARG A 65 -15.00 1.03 5.31
C ARG A 65 -14.03 1.19 6.49
N GLY A 66 -12.89 1.85 6.29
CA GLY A 66 -11.90 2.16 7.32
C GLY A 66 -12.23 3.40 8.16
N VAL A 67 -13.06 4.31 7.68
CA VAL A 67 -13.24 5.68 8.22
C VAL A 67 -13.57 5.69 9.72
N ARG A 68 -14.53 4.86 10.16
CA ARG A 68 -14.89 4.80 11.58
C ARG A 68 -13.71 4.35 12.46
N LYS A 69 -12.93 3.38 11.99
CA LYS A 69 -11.75 2.87 12.70
C LYS A 69 -10.63 3.92 12.72
N LEU A 70 -10.44 4.66 11.63
CA LEU A 70 -9.49 5.78 11.52
C LEU A 70 -9.85 6.92 12.47
N LYS A 71 -11.12 7.31 12.54
CA LYS A 71 -11.60 8.31 13.51
C LYS A 71 -11.26 7.93 14.95
N ASN A 72 -11.42 6.66 15.33
CA ASN A 72 -11.08 6.17 16.66
C ASN A 72 -9.55 6.20 16.94
N ARG A 73 -8.74 6.34 15.91
CA ARG A 73 -7.26 6.51 15.98
C ARG A 73 -6.83 7.97 15.85
N GLY A 74 -7.78 8.93 15.89
CA GLY A 74 -7.48 10.35 15.79
C GLY A 74 -7.23 10.87 14.37
N VAL A 75 -7.50 10.05 13.33
CA VAL A 75 -7.35 10.46 11.93
C VAL A 75 -8.68 10.94 11.38
N VAL A 76 -8.69 12.18 10.88
CA VAL A 76 -9.82 12.75 10.14
C VAL A 76 -9.62 12.43 8.66
N VAL A 77 -10.47 11.59 8.11
CA VAL A 77 -10.52 11.32 6.67
C VAL A 77 -11.36 12.40 6.02
N THR A 78 -10.77 13.18 5.14
CA THR A 78 -11.46 14.24 4.38
C THR A 78 -12.10 13.70 3.11
N ASP A 79 -11.44 12.71 2.49
CA ASP A 79 -11.80 12.16 1.17
C ASP A 79 -12.01 10.63 1.24
N PRO A 80 -13.09 10.18 1.86
CA PRO A 80 -13.40 8.75 1.89
C PRO A 80 -13.88 8.27 0.51
N PHE A 81 -13.45 7.07 0.10
CA PHE A 81 -13.85 6.52 -1.20
C PHE A 81 -14.27 5.05 -1.12
N GLU A 82 -15.14 4.64 -2.05
CA GLU A 82 -15.55 3.23 -2.21
C GLU A 82 -14.97 2.62 -3.48
N LYS A 83 -15.07 3.33 -4.60
CA LYS A 83 -14.67 2.82 -5.91
C LYS A 83 -14.17 3.95 -6.81
N ASP A 84 -13.10 3.66 -7.55
CA ASP A 84 -12.52 4.51 -8.62
C ASP A 84 -12.40 6.00 -8.24
N PRO A 85 -11.74 6.37 -7.13
CA PRO A 85 -11.57 7.77 -6.75
C PRO A 85 -10.63 8.50 -7.74
N GLU A 86 -10.88 9.78 -7.93
CA GLU A 86 -9.94 10.68 -8.63
C GLU A 86 -8.81 11.06 -7.66
N LEU A 87 -7.77 10.26 -7.61
CA LEU A 87 -6.62 10.48 -6.72
C LEU A 87 -5.57 11.39 -7.37
N PRO A 88 -4.76 12.12 -6.56
CA PRO A 88 -3.72 13.01 -7.05
C PRO A 88 -2.70 12.27 -7.93
N GLY A 89 -2.14 12.99 -8.91
CA GLY A 89 -1.10 12.44 -9.80
C GLY A 89 -1.54 11.31 -10.71
N GLY A 90 -2.85 11.11 -10.87
CA GLY A 90 -3.40 9.99 -11.64
C GLY A 90 -3.20 8.61 -10.96
N ILE A 91 -2.90 8.61 -9.67
CA ILE A 91 -2.84 7.39 -8.85
C ILE A 91 -4.21 6.68 -8.94
N LYS A 92 -4.21 5.35 -8.94
CA LYS A 92 -5.45 4.56 -8.94
C LYS A 92 -5.50 3.64 -7.74
N ALA A 93 -6.65 3.56 -7.09
CA ALA A 93 -6.92 2.59 -6.04
C ALA A 93 -7.46 1.28 -6.64
N ILE A 94 -6.78 0.18 -6.39
CA ILE A 94 -7.17 -1.16 -6.83
C ILE A 94 -7.66 -1.91 -5.59
N PRO A 95 -8.95 -2.24 -5.49
CA PRO A 95 -9.47 -2.96 -4.33
C PRO A 95 -8.90 -4.37 -4.25
N THR A 96 -8.63 -4.81 -3.02
CA THR A 96 -8.22 -6.19 -2.75
C THR A 96 -9.39 -7.03 -2.23
N ALA A 97 -9.19 -8.35 -2.14
CA ALA A 97 -10.18 -9.22 -1.51
C ALA A 97 -10.29 -9.00 0.01
N ARG A 98 -9.26 -8.40 0.63
CA ARG A 98 -9.30 -8.01 2.03
C ARG A 98 -10.12 -6.72 2.19
N GLU A 99 -11.19 -6.78 2.93
CA GLU A 99 -12.12 -5.68 3.06
C GLU A 99 -11.46 -4.43 3.67
N GLY A 100 -11.61 -3.29 2.99
CA GLY A 100 -11.05 -2.02 3.44
C GLY A 100 -9.55 -1.85 3.20
N GLU A 101 -8.95 -2.71 2.39
CA GLU A 101 -7.57 -2.55 1.91
C GLU A 101 -7.52 -2.38 0.39
N VAL A 102 -6.69 -1.46 -0.06
CA VAL A 102 -6.43 -1.18 -1.48
C VAL A 102 -4.93 -1.22 -1.78
N VAL A 103 -4.61 -1.51 -3.03
CA VAL A 103 -3.30 -1.31 -3.62
C VAL A 103 -3.35 -0.03 -4.46
N TYR A 104 -2.38 0.87 -4.28
CA TYR A 104 -2.28 2.05 -5.11
C TYR A 104 -1.36 1.80 -6.31
N TRP A 105 -1.87 2.00 -7.53
CA TRP A 105 -1.08 2.05 -8.74
C TRP A 105 -0.55 3.45 -8.96
N LEU A 106 0.76 3.59 -9.12
CA LEU A 106 1.51 4.82 -9.34
C LEU A 106 1.99 4.84 -10.81
N PRO A 107 1.24 5.42 -11.74
CA PRO A 107 1.49 5.24 -13.17
C PRO A 107 2.81 5.82 -13.65
N GLN A 108 3.20 6.99 -13.14
CA GLN A 108 4.46 7.64 -13.53
C GLN A 108 5.69 6.86 -13.07
N GLN A 109 5.58 6.16 -11.93
CA GLN A 109 6.65 5.35 -11.35
C GLN A 109 6.60 3.90 -11.81
N LYS A 110 5.56 3.51 -12.56
CA LYS A 110 5.26 2.12 -12.91
C LYS A 110 5.36 1.18 -11.69
N ALA A 111 4.77 1.60 -10.60
CA ALA A 111 4.88 0.95 -9.31
C ALA A 111 3.51 0.73 -8.66
N ILE A 112 3.41 -0.29 -7.83
CA ILE A 112 2.31 -0.41 -6.86
C ILE A 112 2.82 -0.14 -5.46
N ALA A 113 2.00 0.55 -4.65
CA ALA A 113 2.17 0.68 -3.22
C ALA A 113 1.16 -0.24 -2.53
N VAL A 114 1.66 -1.11 -1.64
CA VAL A 114 0.88 -2.21 -1.06
C VAL A 114 0.96 -2.14 0.46
N GLY A 115 -0.18 -2.31 1.10
CA GLY A 115 -0.29 -2.48 2.55
C GLY A 115 0.19 -3.86 3.00
N ASP A 116 -0.75 -4.65 3.54
CA ASP A 116 -0.44 -5.94 4.16
C ASP A 116 -0.68 -7.16 3.27
N VAL A 117 -1.39 -7.01 2.14
CA VAL A 117 -1.76 -8.17 1.29
C VAL A 117 -0.57 -8.80 0.58
N LEU A 118 0.53 -8.06 0.40
CA LEU A 118 1.80 -8.54 -0.14
C LEU A 118 2.94 -8.14 0.81
N LEU A 119 3.86 -9.05 1.06
CA LEU A 119 5.00 -8.87 1.95
C LEU A 119 6.29 -9.13 1.17
N GLY A 120 7.28 -8.28 1.36
CA GLY A 120 8.60 -8.41 0.75
C GLY A 120 9.52 -9.37 1.48
N ALA A 121 10.73 -9.57 0.97
CA ALA A 121 11.76 -10.36 1.62
C ALA A 121 12.05 -9.82 3.02
N GLY A 122 12.37 -10.69 3.96
CA GLY A 122 12.64 -10.32 5.35
C GLY A 122 11.43 -9.97 6.21
N ALA A 123 10.23 -9.71 5.60
CA ALA A 123 9.04 -9.32 6.36
C ALA A 123 8.62 -10.36 7.40
N LYS A 124 8.25 -9.88 8.60
CA LYS A 124 7.66 -10.73 9.65
C LYS A 124 6.13 -10.82 9.50
N PRO A 125 5.44 -11.84 10.09
CA PRO A 125 6.04 -13.06 10.63
C PRO A 125 6.55 -13.99 9.51
N HIS A 126 7.42 -14.93 9.87
CA HIS A 126 7.97 -15.94 8.95
C HIS A 126 8.81 -15.32 7.81
N ALA A 127 9.80 -14.51 8.19
CA ALA A 127 10.73 -13.91 7.25
C ALA A 127 11.35 -14.96 6.32
N THR A 128 11.36 -14.70 5.03
CA THR A 128 11.94 -15.55 3.98
C THR A 128 12.81 -14.71 3.06
N SER A 129 13.63 -15.37 2.24
CA SER A 129 14.39 -14.73 1.17
C SER A 129 13.58 -14.58 -0.13
N GLU A 130 12.36 -15.08 -0.18
CA GLU A 130 11.47 -14.90 -1.33
C GLU A 130 11.19 -13.42 -1.55
N PRO A 131 11.33 -12.92 -2.79
CA PRO A 131 11.20 -11.49 -3.06
C PRO A 131 9.81 -10.95 -2.75
N LEU A 132 8.79 -11.80 -2.79
CA LEU A 132 7.41 -11.43 -2.52
C LEU A 132 6.62 -12.65 -2.06
N ARG A 133 5.69 -12.44 -1.11
CA ARG A 133 4.73 -13.47 -0.68
C ARG A 133 3.37 -12.86 -0.35
N LEU A 134 2.33 -13.68 -0.38
CA LEU A 134 1.00 -13.28 0.07
C LEU A 134 0.95 -13.16 1.59
N ALA A 135 0.08 -12.29 2.09
CA ALA A 135 -0.27 -12.23 3.50
C ALA A 135 -0.61 -13.61 4.07
N PRO A 136 -0.27 -13.90 5.33
CA PRO A 136 -0.70 -15.12 6.00
C PRO A 136 -2.22 -15.14 6.17
N ASP A 137 -2.82 -16.34 6.24
CA ASP A 137 -4.28 -16.52 6.26
C ASP A 137 -4.98 -15.76 7.38
N ASN A 138 -4.36 -15.69 8.56
CA ASN A 138 -4.90 -14.98 9.72
C ASN A 138 -4.92 -13.44 9.55
N TRP A 139 -4.28 -12.89 8.52
CA TRP A 139 -4.32 -11.47 8.18
C TRP A 139 -5.43 -11.12 7.19
N LEU A 140 -6.04 -12.11 6.54
CA LEU A 140 -6.99 -11.89 5.44
C LEU A 140 -8.40 -11.50 5.88
N GLU A 141 -8.68 -11.41 7.20
CA GLU A 141 -9.96 -10.95 7.77
C GLU A 141 -11.21 -11.64 7.13
N GLY A 142 -11.11 -12.95 6.88
CA GLY A 142 -12.19 -13.75 6.29
C GLY A 142 -12.11 -13.93 4.78
N ALA A 143 -11.22 -13.24 4.08
CA ALA A 143 -10.91 -13.56 2.70
C ALA A 143 -10.01 -14.81 2.62
N THR A 144 -10.05 -15.50 1.49
CA THR A 144 -9.14 -16.62 1.21
C THR A 144 -7.99 -16.17 0.31
N LYS A 145 -6.86 -16.90 0.33
CA LYS A 145 -5.76 -16.66 -0.62
C LYS A 145 -6.22 -16.71 -2.07
N LYS A 146 -7.15 -17.62 -2.41
CA LYS A 146 -7.72 -17.68 -3.76
C LYS A 146 -8.44 -16.40 -4.17
N GLN A 147 -9.22 -15.83 -3.24
CA GLN A 147 -9.89 -14.54 -3.49
C GLN A 147 -8.87 -13.40 -3.58
N LEU A 148 -7.85 -13.39 -2.71
CA LEU A 148 -6.77 -12.42 -2.78
C LEU A 148 -6.04 -12.49 -4.12
N ILE A 149 -5.59 -13.67 -4.54
CA ILE A 149 -4.95 -13.87 -5.85
C ILE A 149 -5.84 -13.32 -6.98
N LYS A 150 -7.14 -13.66 -6.97
CA LYS A 150 -8.08 -13.18 -7.98
C LYS A 150 -8.16 -11.65 -8.01
N SER A 151 -8.12 -10.99 -6.87
CA SER A 151 -8.17 -9.52 -6.79
C SER A 151 -6.87 -8.84 -7.27
N LEU A 152 -5.74 -9.55 -7.27
CA LEU A 152 -4.46 -9.05 -7.75
C LEU A 152 -4.23 -9.26 -9.26
N LEU A 153 -5.00 -10.15 -9.90
CA LEU A 153 -4.83 -10.43 -11.34
C LEU A 153 -4.87 -9.19 -12.24
N PRO A 154 -5.77 -8.20 -12.04
CA PRO A 154 -5.80 -7.00 -12.88
C PRO A 154 -4.50 -6.19 -12.87
N ILE A 155 -3.67 -6.33 -11.82
CA ILE A 155 -2.36 -5.66 -11.72
C ILE A 155 -1.39 -6.16 -12.79
N LEU A 156 -1.55 -7.40 -13.26
CA LEU A 156 -0.72 -7.97 -14.33
C LEU A 156 -0.95 -7.32 -15.69
N ASP A 157 -2.05 -6.60 -15.89
CA ASP A 157 -2.31 -5.85 -17.13
C ASP A 157 -1.59 -4.50 -17.15
N LEU A 158 -1.07 -4.07 -16.00
CA LEU A 158 -0.32 -2.82 -15.86
C LEU A 158 1.15 -2.99 -16.32
N PRO A 159 1.81 -1.92 -16.76
CA PRO A 159 3.24 -1.92 -17.05
C PRO A 159 4.05 -1.86 -15.73
N LEU A 160 3.86 -2.86 -14.87
CA LEU A 160 4.41 -2.92 -13.52
C LEU A 160 5.92 -3.20 -13.54
N GLU A 161 6.71 -2.30 -12.97
CA GLU A 161 8.16 -2.47 -12.78
C GLU A 161 8.53 -2.67 -11.30
N ARG A 162 7.80 -2.03 -10.37
CA ARG A 162 8.15 -2.00 -8.94
C ARG A 162 6.99 -2.38 -8.05
N ILE A 163 7.28 -3.07 -6.95
CA ILE A 163 6.33 -3.38 -5.89
C ILE A 163 6.89 -2.82 -4.59
N LEU A 164 6.22 -1.81 -4.05
CA LEU A 164 6.61 -1.09 -2.85
C LEU A 164 5.71 -1.54 -1.71
N VAL A 165 6.26 -2.36 -0.84
CA VAL A 165 5.53 -2.99 0.26
C VAL A 165 5.69 -2.21 1.56
N SER A 166 4.71 -2.33 2.45
CA SER A 166 4.82 -1.78 3.81
C SER A 166 5.70 -2.62 4.72
N HIS A 167 5.91 -3.90 4.41
CA HIS A 167 6.68 -4.82 5.24
C HIS A 167 7.70 -5.59 4.41
N GLY A 168 8.98 -5.55 4.84
CA GLY A 168 10.10 -6.20 4.16
C GLY A 168 10.66 -5.40 3.00
N ASP A 169 11.56 -6.01 2.23
CA ASP A 169 12.26 -5.38 1.13
C ASP A 169 11.35 -5.16 -0.09
N PRO A 170 11.37 -3.98 -0.72
CA PRO A 170 10.61 -3.73 -1.94
C PRO A 170 11.22 -4.45 -3.15
N VAL A 171 10.38 -4.79 -4.12
CA VAL A 171 10.83 -5.24 -5.44
C VAL A 171 11.03 -4.02 -6.34
N LEU A 172 12.28 -3.69 -6.65
CA LEU A 172 12.63 -2.46 -7.39
C LEU A 172 12.73 -2.66 -8.91
N GLN A 173 12.76 -3.91 -9.38
CA GLN A 173 12.84 -4.27 -10.79
C GLN A 173 12.10 -5.58 -11.06
N GLY A 174 11.52 -5.73 -12.26
CA GLY A 174 10.86 -6.97 -12.64
C GLY A 174 9.58 -7.29 -11.85
N GLY A 175 8.94 -6.28 -11.24
CA GLY A 175 7.78 -6.45 -10.37
C GLY A 175 6.66 -7.27 -10.99
N LYS A 176 6.40 -7.11 -12.30
CA LYS A 176 5.37 -7.88 -13.00
C LYS A 176 5.66 -9.38 -13.02
N GLU A 177 6.90 -9.78 -13.30
CA GLU A 177 7.28 -11.19 -13.33
C GLU A 177 7.28 -11.79 -11.92
N VAL A 178 7.75 -11.04 -10.93
CA VAL A 178 7.72 -11.48 -9.53
C VAL A 178 6.28 -11.70 -9.07
N LEU A 179 5.37 -10.75 -9.33
CA LEU A 179 3.95 -10.89 -8.98
C LEU A 179 3.31 -12.06 -9.75
N LYS A 180 3.56 -12.17 -11.06
CA LYS A 180 3.04 -13.25 -11.88
C LYS A 180 3.46 -14.64 -11.37
N ASN A 181 4.72 -14.80 -10.99
CA ASN A 181 5.22 -16.06 -10.44
C ASN A 181 4.55 -16.40 -9.09
N LEU A 182 4.28 -15.38 -8.26
CA LEU A 182 3.61 -15.57 -6.98
C LEU A 182 2.14 -15.99 -7.12
N ILE A 183 1.41 -15.38 -8.08
CA ILE A 183 -0.04 -15.58 -8.21
C ILE A 183 -0.42 -16.49 -9.39
N ALA A 184 0.56 -16.96 -10.15
CA ALA A 184 0.29 -17.98 -11.15
C ALA A 184 -0.31 -19.23 -10.47
N PRO A 185 -1.34 -19.85 -11.06
CA PRO A 185 -1.83 -21.12 -10.53
C PRO A 185 -0.66 -22.10 -10.52
N GLU A 186 -0.46 -22.78 -9.37
CA GLU A 186 0.48 -23.89 -9.29
C GLU A 186 0.22 -24.79 -10.49
N LYS A 187 1.27 -25.05 -11.27
CA LYS A 187 1.18 -26.05 -12.32
C LYS A 187 0.90 -27.37 -11.63
N ALA A 188 -0.36 -27.80 -11.68
CA ALA A 188 -0.80 -29.12 -11.23
C ALA A 188 -0.06 -30.22 -11.97
#